data_c1769bfb0bd76e4c2ac5696dcb3c8d75
#
_entry.id   c1769bfb0bd76e4c2ac5696dcb3c8d75
#
_cell.length_a   1.000
_cell.length_b   1.000
_cell.length_c   1.000
_cell.angle_alpha   90.00
_cell.angle_beta   90.00
_cell.angle_gamma   90.00
#
_symmetry.space_group_name_H-M   'P 1'
#
loop_
_entity.id
_entity.type
_entity.pdbx_description
1 polymer ?
#
loop_
_entity_poly.entity_id
_entity_poly.type
_entity_poly.pdbx_seq_one_letter_code
_entity_poly.pdbx_strand_id
1 'polypeptide(L)'
;MKTARLRAIPAVDKILQLLGETGLPAPVVVDAVRKHLQTLRSRKSIPGADAIVADIRSSLERLRASRIMPVINATGVLVHTNLGRAPLGADSLRALTEIGANYSTLEYSLVDGTRGTRGAYLEHALAILCGADAATVVNNNAAALVLILESFCRAEASEVIISRGELLQIGGGFRIPEILEARGARLREVGTTNQTSVSDYSRVINRNTALILKVHRSNFFMDGFVDSPSTEDLAALARKKRVPFVEDLGSGAIERTETVEGVEHEPTPAEVVKRGVDLVCFSGDKLFGGPQAGIIVGRKKLIDAIKRAPLFRAMRCDKLILSALESTADAYLRGDARIPVLDLMRVGNDELRSRADRIVAALDGRQLRLRVGEGRARIGGGTLPRSALPSVTIEVSHPRIGAQALATLL
;
A
#
# COMPACT_ATOMS: atom_id res chain seq x y z
N MET A 1 -9.12 20.12 53.09
CA MET A 1 -9.94 19.81 51.90
C MET A 1 -9.16 19.02 50.80
N LYS A 2 -7.90 19.30 50.49
CA LYS A 2 -7.13 18.58 49.46
C LYS A 2 -6.90 17.10 49.76
N THR A 3 -6.66 16.75 51.02
CA THR A 3 -6.37 15.37 51.49
C THR A 3 -7.61 14.47 51.47
N ALA A 4 -8.80 14.99 51.84
CA ALA A 4 -10.06 14.21 51.81
C ALA A 4 -10.49 13.87 50.37
N ARG A 5 -10.25 14.77 49.42
CA ARG A 5 -10.52 14.57 47.99
C ARG A 5 -9.68 13.45 47.38
N LEU A 6 -8.40 13.36 47.70
CA LEU A 6 -7.51 12.34 47.18
C LEU A 6 -7.81 10.93 47.74
N ARG A 7 -8.42 10.85 48.91
CA ARG A 7 -8.86 9.58 49.53
C ARG A 7 -10.04 8.95 48.77
N ALA A 8 -10.78 9.71 47.96
CA ALA A 8 -11.86 9.20 47.13
C ALA A 8 -11.38 8.45 45.88
N ILE A 9 -10.09 8.53 45.52
CA ILE A 9 -9.50 7.80 44.40
C ILE A 9 -9.29 6.34 44.86
N PRO A 10 -9.88 5.33 44.18
CA PRO A 10 -9.68 3.93 44.54
C PRO A 10 -8.21 3.51 44.33
N ALA A 11 -7.77 2.53 45.13
CA ALA A 11 -6.45 1.90 44.93
C ALA A 11 -6.39 1.15 43.57
N VAL A 12 -5.20 1.10 42.96
CA VAL A 12 -5.00 0.40 41.69
C VAL A 12 -5.51 -1.01 41.73
N ASP A 13 -5.16 -1.78 42.75
CA ASP A 13 -5.57 -3.20 42.90
C ASP A 13 -7.08 -3.39 42.95
N LYS A 14 -7.79 -2.48 43.64
CA LYS A 14 -9.26 -2.51 43.65
C LYS A 14 -9.88 -2.26 42.29
N ILE A 15 -9.30 -1.34 41.51
CA ILE A 15 -9.74 -1.08 40.12
C ILE A 15 -9.48 -2.30 39.26
N LEU A 16 -8.28 -2.91 39.35
CA LEU A 16 -7.94 -4.11 38.59
C LEU A 16 -8.91 -5.26 38.87
N GLN A 17 -9.31 -5.45 40.12
CA GLN A 17 -10.35 -6.44 40.50
C GLN A 17 -11.72 -6.15 39.86
N LEU A 18 -12.13 -4.86 39.82
CA LEU A 18 -13.42 -4.44 39.25
C LEU A 18 -13.44 -4.49 37.71
N LEU A 19 -12.29 -4.35 37.07
CA LEU A 19 -12.18 -4.45 35.63
C LEU A 19 -12.33 -5.89 35.11
N GLY A 20 -11.82 -6.88 35.84
CA GLY A 20 -11.80 -8.28 35.42
C GLY A 20 -10.93 -8.53 34.20
N GLU A 21 -11.31 -9.48 33.36
CA GLU A 21 -10.60 -9.76 32.12
C GLU A 21 -10.82 -8.66 31.08
N THR A 22 -9.73 -8.07 30.60
CA THR A 22 -9.75 -6.95 29.63
C THR A 22 -9.29 -7.34 28.23
N GLY A 23 -8.78 -8.57 28.05
CA GLY A 23 -8.15 -9.02 26.79
C GLY A 23 -6.82 -8.31 26.47
N LEU A 24 -6.24 -7.57 27.43
CA LEU A 24 -4.94 -6.90 27.33
C LEU A 24 -3.95 -7.49 28.34
N PRO A 25 -2.64 -7.47 28.07
CA PRO A 25 -1.63 -7.90 29.03
C PRO A 25 -1.69 -7.08 30.33
N ALA A 26 -1.56 -7.73 31.48
CA ALA A 26 -1.68 -7.09 32.80
C ALA A 26 -0.81 -5.82 32.97
N PRO A 27 0.49 -5.78 32.54
CA PRO A 27 1.28 -4.56 32.63
C PRO A 27 0.68 -3.36 31.87
N VAL A 28 0.04 -3.60 30.72
CA VAL A 28 -0.61 -2.56 29.91
C VAL A 28 -1.83 -2.00 30.65
N VAL A 29 -2.63 -2.89 31.25
CA VAL A 29 -3.81 -2.50 32.04
C VAL A 29 -3.38 -1.68 33.27
N VAL A 30 -2.38 -2.14 34.00
CA VAL A 30 -1.83 -1.43 35.19
C VAL A 30 -1.33 -0.04 34.82
N ASP A 31 -0.59 0.12 33.73
CA ASP A 31 -0.09 1.42 33.25
C ASP A 31 -1.26 2.35 32.91
N ALA A 32 -2.25 1.87 32.17
CA ALA A 32 -3.43 2.65 31.81
C ALA A 32 -4.23 3.11 33.04
N VAL A 33 -4.42 2.23 34.02
CA VAL A 33 -5.07 2.55 35.30
C VAL A 33 -4.26 3.62 36.04
N ARG A 34 -2.95 3.46 36.18
CA ARG A 34 -2.10 4.43 36.87
C ARG A 34 -2.12 5.81 36.21
N LYS A 35 -2.02 5.87 34.90
CA LYS A 35 -2.09 7.12 34.13
C LYS A 35 -3.45 7.81 34.31
N HIS A 36 -4.53 7.06 34.26
CA HIS A 36 -5.87 7.61 34.47
C HIS A 36 -6.02 8.19 35.89
N LEU A 37 -5.62 7.43 36.91
CA LEU A 37 -5.66 7.91 38.30
C LEU A 37 -4.74 9.10 38.56
N GLN A 38 -3.59 9.17 37.91
CA GLN A 38 -2.70 10.33 37.98
C GLN A 38 -3.38 11.59 37.40
N THR A 39 -4.07 11.47 36.27
CA THR A 39 -4.85 12.57 35.68
C THR A 39 -5.97 13.03 36.61
N LEU A 40 -6.64 12.11 37.30
CA LEU A 40 -7.70 12.46 38.26
C LEU A 40 -7.17 13.29 39.46
N ARG A 41 -5.92 13.06 39.87
CA ARG A 41 -5.31 13.81 40.97
C ARG A 41 -5.18 15.31 40.68
N SER A 42 -5.08 15.71 39.41
CA SER A 42 -5.01 17.09 38.97
C SER A 42 -6.38 17.76 38.77
N ARG A 43 -7.48 17.00 38.67
CA ARG A 43 -8.83 17.53 38.43
C ARG A 43 -9.40 18.23 39.67
N LYS A 44 -10.25 19.25 39.50
CA LYS A 44 -10.93 19.98 40.58
C LYS A 44 -11.98 19.11 41.34
N SER A 45 -12.65 18.21 40.64
CA SER A 45 -13.59 17.23 41.22
C SER A 45 -13.19 15.81 40.82
N ILE A 46 -13.42 14.84 41.70
CA ILE A 46 -13.18 13.43 41.46
C ILE A 46 -14.51 12.72 41.27
N PRO A 47 -14.76 12.01 40.18
CA PRO A 47 -15.97 11.23 39.95
C PRO A 47 -16.10 10.09 41.01
N GLY A 48 -17.27 9.52 41.11
CA GLY A 48 -17.51 8.32 41.92
C GLY A 48 -16.73 7.11 41.39
N ALA A 49 -16.49 6.11 42.21
CA ALA A 49 -15.68 4.95 41.88
C ALA A 49 -16.18 4.22 40.60
N ASP A 50 -17.51 4.05 40.47
CA ASP A 50 -18.10 3.38 39.31
C ASP A 50 -17.85 4.15 38.00
N ALA A 51 -17.95 5.48 38.06
CA ALA A 51 -17.65 6.33 36.90
C ALA A 51 -16.15 6.26 36.51
N ILE A 52 -15.25 6.19 37.49
CA ILE A 52 -13.82 6.02 37.26
C ILE A 52 -13.55 4.67 36.56
N VAL A 53 -14.17 3.60 37.05
CA VAL A 53 -14.04 2.26 36.46
C VAL A 53 -14.60 2.23 35.03
N ALA A 54 -15.75 2.86 34.79
CA ALA A 54 -16.35 2.96 33.46
C ALA A 54 -15.45 3.74 32.47
N ASP A 55 -14.89 4.86 32.89
CA ASP A 55 -13.97 5.66 32.07
C ASP A 55 -12.69 4.88 31.73
N ILE A 56 -12.13 4.15 32.70
CA ILE A 56 -10.96 3.30 32.48
C ILE A 56 -11.30 2.16 31.53
N ARG A 57 -12.44 1.49 31.71
CA ARG A 57 -12.90 0.41 30.82
C ARG A 57 -13.03 0.91 29.39
N SER A 58 -13.67 2.04 29.17
CA SER A 58 -13.77 2.66 27.83
C SER A 58 -12.40 3.00 27.25
N SER A 59 -11.46 3.47 28.09
CA SER A 59 -10.08 3.74 27.64
C SER A 59 -9.34 2.46 27.23
N LEU A 60 -9.50 1.36 27.98
CA LEU A 60 -8.92 0.06 27.66
C LEU A 60 -9.55 -0.56 26.41
N GLU A 61 -10.85 -0.39 26.21
CA GLU A 61 -11.55 -0.82 25.00
C GLU A 61 -11.00 -0.09 23.76
N ARG A 62 -10.83 1.24 23.84
CA ARG A 62 -10.17 2.01 22.75
C ARG A 62 -8.73 1.53 22.50
N LEU A 63 -7.97 1.27 23.56
CA LEU A 63 -6.62 0.75 23.44
C LEU A 63 -6.60 -0.64 22.80
N ARG A 64 -7.52 -1.52 23.16
CA ARG A 64 -7.70 -2.83 22.56
C ARG A 64 -8.08 -2.72 21.07
N ALA A 65 -9.02 -1.82 20.76
CA ALA A 65 -9.45 -1.55 19.38
C ALA A 65 -8.35 -0.95 18.51
N SER A 66 -7.29 -0.35 19.09
CA SER A 66 -6.13 0.14 18.34
C SER A 66 -5.16 -0.96 17.88
N ARG A 67 -5.37 -2.21 18.28
CA ARG A 67 -4.57 -3.35 17.77
C ARG A 67 -4.89 -3.61 16.30
N ILE A 68 -3.90 -4.11 15.58
CA ILE A 68 -4.12 -4.63 14.22
C ILE A 68 -4.99 -5.88 14.35
N MET A 69 -6.18 -5.83 13.78
CA MET A 69 -7.17 -6.91 13.82
C MET A 69 -7.76 -7.12 12.42
N PRO A 70 -8.17 -8.34 12.08
CA PRO A 70 -8.92 -8.57 10.86
C PRO A 70 -10.26 -7.84 10.91
N VAL A 71 -10.64 -7.25 9.77
CA VAL A 71 -11.91 -6.56 9.60
C VAL A 71 -12.62 -7.03 8.34
N ILE A 72 -13.93 -6.89 8.29
CA ILE A 72 -14.72 -7.12 7.08
C ILE A 72 -14.73 -5.82 6.27
N ASN A 73 -14.18 -5.87 5.06
CA ASN A 73 -14.24 -4.73 4.15
C ASN A 73 -15.59 -4.69 3.41
N ALA A 74 -16.48 -3.83 3.88
CA ALA A 74 -17.78 -3.56 3.23
C ALA A 74 -17.84 -2.15 2.61
N THR A 75 -16.68 -1.54 2.29
CA THR A 75 -16.62 -0.15 1.82
C THR A 75 -16.90 0.01 0.33
N GLY A 76 -16.86 -1.07 -0.45
CA GLY A 76 -16.89 -1.02 -1.91
C GLY A 76 -15.57 -0.54 -2.54
N VAL A 77 -14.46 -0.52 -1.78
CA VAL A 77 -13.11 -0.23 -2.29
C VAL A 77 -12.23 -1.47 -2.12
N LEU A 78 -11.79 -2.08 -3.22
CA LEU A 78 -11.09 -3.37 -3.20
C LEU A 78 -9.68 -3.27 -2.59
N VAL A 79 -8.87 -2.32 -3.07
CA VAL A 79 -7.53 -2.01 -2.54
C VAL A 79 -7.64 -0.84 -1.57
N HIS A 80 -8.20 -1.08 -0.38
CA HIS A 80 -8.46 -0.01 0.57
C HIS A 80 -7.19 0.34 1.38
N THR A 81 -6.67 1.55 1.19
CA THR A 81 -5.39 2.00 1.78
C THR A 81 -5.34 1.83 3.30
N ASN A 82 -6.41 2.20 4.02
CA ASN A 82 -6.44 2.15 5.48
C ASN A 82 -6.80 0.76 6.03
N LEU A 83 -7.21 -0.18 5.17
CA LEU A 83 -7.55 -1.57 5.54
C LEU A 83 -6.49 -2.59 5.11
N GLY A 84 -5.26 -2.12 4.84
CA GLY A 84 -4.11 -2.99 4.54
C GLY A 84 -3.92 -3.32 3.06
N ARG A 85 -4.67 -2.68 2.15
CA ARG A 85 -4.58 -2.85 0.69
C ARG A 85 -4.98 -4.25 0.22
N ALA A 86 -4.20 -4.90 -0.68
CA ALA A 86 -4.53 -6.20 -1.24
C ALA A 86 -4.33 -7.33 -0.21
N PRO A 87 -5.34 -8.20 0.01
CA PRO A 87 -5.14 -9.43 0.77
C PRO A 87 -4.20 -10.39 0.04
N LEU A 88 -3.44 -11.18 0.81
CA LEU A 88 -2.55 -12.19 0.25
C LEU A 88 -3.29 -13.46 -0.15
N GLY A 89 -2.82 -14.12 -1.21
CA GLY A 89 -3.31 -15.43 -1.63
C GLY A 89 -2.93 -16.56 -0.65
N ALA A 90 -3.66 -17.66 -0.72
CA ALA A 90 -3.46 -18.81 0.18
C ALA A 90 -2.03 -19.37 0.11
N ASP A 91 -1.43 -19.39 -1.07
CA ASP A 91 -0.05 -19.89 -1.28
C ASP A 91 0.97 -18.97 -0.59
N SER A 92 0.80 -17.66 -0.71
CA SER A 92 1.64 -16.69 -0.01
C SER A 92 1.50 -16.79 1.50
N LEU A 93 0.29 -17.04 2.02
CA LEU A 93 0.06 -17.26 3.46
C LEU A 93 0.73 -18.54 3.95
N ARG A 94 0.71 -19.64 3.16
CA ARG A 94 1.44 -20.86 3.49
C ARG A 94 2.95 -20.62 3.52
N ALA A 95 3.50 -19.95 2.52
CA ALA A 95 4.91 -19.60 2.46
C ALA A 95 5.33 -18.73 3.67
N LEU A 96 4.54 -17.75 4.07
CA LEU A 96 4.78 -16.93 5.26
C LEU A 96 4.83 -17.78 6.54
N THR A 97 3.91 -18.73 6.69
CA THR A 97 3.84 -19.59 7.88
C THR A 97 5.05 -20.53 7.93
N GLU A 98 5.38 -21.15 6.82
CA GLU A 98 6.50 -22.09 6.71
C GLU A 98 7.86 -21.42 6.96
N ILE A 99 8.13 -20.33 6.26
CA ILE A 99 9.39 -19.58 6.39
C ILE A 99 9.48 -18.83 7.73
N GLY A 100 8.33 -18.39 8.26
CA GLY A 100 8.26 -17.74 9.57
C GLY A 100 8.64 -18.66 10.72
N ALA A 101 8.20 -19.91 10.67
CA ALA A 101 8.42 -20.89 11.70
C ALA A 101 9.81 -21.55 11.67
N ASN A 102 10.59 -21.38 10.57
CA ASN A 102 11.83 -22.12 10.33
C ASN A 102 13.03 -21.22 10.02
N TYR A 103 14.24 -21.77 10.12
CA TYR A 103 15.42 -21.26 9.45
C TYR A 103 15.21 -21.36 7.93
N SER A 104 15.89 -20.50 7.16
CA SER A 104 15.72 -20.47 5.70
C SER A 104 17.04 -20.20 4.98
N THR A 105 17.08 -20.52 3.70
CA THR A 105 18.23 -20.33 2.80
C THR A 105 18.41 -18.91 2.31
N LEU A 106 17.87 -17.92 3.01
CA LEU A 106 17.78 -16.51 2.61
C LEU A 106 19.07 -15.94 1.97
N GLU A 107 20.22 -16.23 2.55
CA GLU A 107 21.55 -15.82 2.06
C GLU A 107 22.53 -17.00 2.10
N TYR A 108 22.06 -18.23 1.93
CA TYR A 108 22.89 -19.41 1.98
C TYR A 108 22.61 -20.36 0.82
N SER A 109 23.67 -20.78 0.12
CA SER A 109 23.59 -21.78 -0.94
C SER A 109 23.78 -23.19 -0.34
N LEU A 110 22.72 -24.01 -0.39
CA LEU A 110 22.82 -25.43 0.04
C LEU A 110 23.66 -26.27 -0.93
N VAL A 111 23.79 -25.82 -2.18
CA VAL A 111 24.58 -26.52 -3.21
C VAL A 111 26.08 -26.35 -2.93
N ASP A 112 26.50 -25.14 -2.65
CA ASP A 112 27.91 -24.80 -2.52
C ASP A 112 28.39 -24.75 -1.06
N GLY A 113 27.47 -24.81 -0.10
CA GLY A 113 27.79 -24.64 1.33
C GLY A 113 28.33 -23.26 1.69
N THR A 114 28.04 -22.24 0.87
CA THR A 114 28.60 -20.89 1.04
C THR A 114 27.51 -19.82 1.11
N ARG A 115 27.90 -18.58 1.32
CA ARG A 115 26.98 -17.44 1.30
C ARG A 115 26.43 -17.22 -0.12
N GLY A 116 25.11 -17.33 -0.27
CA GLY A 116 24.37 -17.04 -1.50
C GLY A 116 23.89 -15.58 -1.62
N THR A 117 23.23 -15.31 -2.73
CA THR A 117 22.60 -14.01 -3.00
C THR A 117 21.17 -13.99 -2.46
N ARG A 118 20.86 -12.99 -1.65
CA ARG A 118 19.52 -12.78 -1.07
C ARG A 118 18.47 -12.59 -2.14
N GLY A 119 17.42 -13.40 -2.13
CA GLY A 119 16.28 -13.30 -3.02
C GLY A 119 16.61 -13.49 -4.52
N ALA A 120 17.68 -14.22 -4.84
CA ALA A 120 18.13 -14.42 -6.23
C ALA A 120 17.05 -15.04 -7.12
N TYR A 121 16.31 -16.02 -6.60
CA TYR A 121 15.21 -16.63 -7.33
C TYR A 121 14.09 -15.63 -7.62
N LEU A 122 13.65 -14.87 -6.60
CA LEU A 122 12.60 -13.84 -6.75
C LEU A 122 13.00 -12.78 -7.79
N GLU A 123 14.24 -12.28 -7.74
CA GLU A 123 14.73 -11.30 -8.71
C GLU A 123 14.69 -11.87 -10.14
N HIS A 124 15.06 -13.14 -10.31
CA HIS A 124 14.98 -13.82 -11.61
C HIS A 124 13.53 -14.02 -12.07
N ALA A 125 12.64 -14.48 -11.19
CA ALA A 125 11.23 -14.68 -11.48
C ALA A 125 10.53 -13.37 -11.89
N LEU A 126 10.79 -12.27 -11.16
CA LEU A 126 10.26 -10.95 -11.48
C LEU A 126 10.80 -10.40 -12.80
N ALA A 127 12.08 -10.63 -13.10
CA ALA A 127 12.66 -10.23 -14.39
C ALA A 127 11.96 -10.95 -15.56
N ILE A 128 11.72 -12.25 -15.45
CA ILE A 128 10.97 -13.02 -16.45
C ILE A 128 9.55 -12.50 -16.58
N LEU A 129 8.84 -12.33 -15.44
CA LEU A 129 7.45 -11.90 -15.40
C LEU A 129 7.24 -10.53 -16.06
N CYS A 130 8.20 -9.62 -15.89
CA CYS A 130 8.15 -8.28 -16.44
C CYS A 130 8.91 -8.13 -17.80
N GLY A 131 9.49 -9.20 -18.35
CA GLY A 131 10.27 -9.14 -19.59
C GLY A 131 11.47 -8.22 -19.51
N ALA A 132 12.12 -8.11 -18.34
CA ALA A 132 13.24 -7.24 -18.06
C ALA A 132 14.57 -8.03 -17.96
N ASP A 133 15.72 -7.33 -18.09
CA ASP A 133 17.04 -7.97 -17.95
C ASP A 133 17.34 -8.38 -16.50
N ALA A 134 16.82 -7.62 -15.53
CA ALA A 134 17.02 -7.85 -14.11
C ALA A 134 15.91 -7.19 -13.27
N ALA A 135 15.79 -7.64 -12.03
CA ALA A 135 14.89 -7.07 -11.03
C ALA A 135 15.57 -6.95 -9.67
N THR A 136 15.01 -6.12 -8.79
CA THR A 136 15.32 -6.12 -7.36
C THR A 136 14.13 -5.63 -6.55
N VAL A 137 14.15 -5.86 -5.23
CA VAL A 137 13.02 -5.58 -4.34
C VAL A 137 13.47 -4.82 -3.11
N VAL A 138 12.70 -3.82 -2.73
CA VAL A 138 12.84 -3.03 -1.50
C VAL A 138 11.51 -2.97 -0.75
N ASN A 139 11.52 -2.41 0.46
CA ASN A 139 10.39 -2.48 1.40
C ASN A 139 9.10 -1.74 0.97
N ASN A 140 9.16 -0.80 0.04
CA ASN A 140 7.98 -0.16 -0.58
C ASN A 140 8.39 0.66 -1.81
N ASN A 141 7.41 1.11 -2.61
CA ASN A 141 7.68 1.83 -3.85
C ASN A 141 8.27 3.25 -3.65
N ALA A 142 7.96 3.93 -2.56
CA ALA A 142 8.62 5.19 -2.23
C ALA A 142 10.11 4.99 -1.97
N ALA A 143 10.48 3.90 -1.28
CA ALA A 143 11.87 3.49 -1.09
C ALA A 143 12.55 3.13 -2.42
N ALA A 144 11.83 2.54 -3.37
CA ALA A 144 12.35 2.27 -4.72
C ALA A 144 12.74 3.58 -5.43
N LEU A 145 11.88 4.60 -5.41
CA LEU A 145 12.19 5.91 -5.98
C LEU A 145 13.39 6.58 -5.30
N VAL A 146 13.40 6.60 -3.95
CA VAL A 146 14.53 7.16 -3.18
C VAL A 146 15.84 6.48 -3.55
N LEU A 147 15.84 5.17 -3.70
CA LEU A 147 17.02 4.39 -4.02
C LEU A 147 17.50 4.61 -5.47
N ILE A 148 16.58 4.73 -6.42
CA ILE A 148 16.86 5.11 -7.80
C ILE A 148 17.56 6.49 -7.82
N LEU A 149 17.01 7.46 -7.11
CA LEU A 149 17.60 8.81 -7.03
C LEU A 149 19.00 8.79 -6.41
N GLU A 150 19.17 8.10 -5.27
CA GLU A 150 20.47 7.94 -4.62
C GLU A 150 21.52 7.32 -5.56
N SER A 151 21.08 6.42 -6.44
CA SER A 151 21.98 5.70 -7.34
C SER A 151 22.40 6.53 -8.55
N PHE A 152 21.56 7.47 -9.01
CA PHE A 152 21.78 8.20 -10.26
C PHE A 152 21.99 9.70 -10.09
N CYS A 153 21.44 10.34 -9.04
CA CYS A 153 21.72 11.74 -8.75
C CYS A 153 23.07 11.87 -8.04
N ARG A 154 23.99 12.59 -8.66
CA ARG A 154 25.35 12.86 -8.15
C ARG A 154 25.60 14.35 -8.13
N ALA A 155 26.71 14.79 -7.52
CA ALA A 155 27.05 16.21 -7.44
C ALA A 155 27.07 16.92 -8.81
N GLU A 156 27.56 16.20 -9.84
CA GLU A 156 27.68 16.74 -11.19
C GLU A 156 26.40 16.56 -12.04
N ALA A 157 25.48 15.64 -11.65
CA ALA A 157 24.25 15.36 -12.37
C ALA A 157 23.14 15.04 -11.36
N SER A 158 22.39 16.06 -10.97
CA SER A 158 21.35 15.96 -9.95
C SER A 158 19.94 16.40 -10.42
N GLU A 159 19.82 16.85 -11.69
CA GLU A 159 18.52 17.27 -12.23
C GLU A 159 17.67 16.06 -12.62
N VAL A 160 16.46 15.99 -12.08
CA VAL A 160 15.42 15.02 -12.44
C VAL A 160 14.36 15.77 -13.22
N ILE A 161 14.20 15.40 -14.48
CA ILE A 161 13.21 16.03 -15.37
C ILE A 161 11.88 15.28 -15.24
N ILE A 162 10.82 16.01 -14.92
CA ILE A 162 9.46 15.47 -14.74
C ILE A 162 8.41 16.43 -15.30
N SER A 163 7.32 15.91 -15.84
CA SER A 163 6.17 16.73 -16.24
C SER A 163 5.44 17.33 -15.04
N ARG A 164 5.04 18.61 -15.12
CA ARG A 164 4.16 19.23 -14.10
C ARG A 164 2.86 18.49 -13.91
N GLY A 165 2.31 17.88 -14.95
CA GLY A 165 1.12 17.05 -14.88
C GLY A 165 1.29 15.72 -14.13
N GLU A 166 2.52 15.39 -13.72
CA GLU A 166 2.90 14.16 -13.01
C GLU A 166 3.40 14.43 -11.58
N LEU A 167 3.33 15.68 -11.11
CA LEU A 167 3.65 16.08 -9.74
C LEU A 167 2.47 15.75 -8.82
N LEU A 168 2.38 14.52 -8.40
CA LEU A 168 1.25 14.03 -7.63
C LEU A 168 1.58 13.84 -6.14
N GLN A 169 0.51 13.89 -5.33
CA GLN A 169 0.54 13.49 -3.94
C GLN A 169 0.01 12.06 -3.82
N ILE A 170 0.77 11.21 -3.18
CA ILE A 170 0.38 9.84 -2.85
C ILE A 170 -0.21 9.74 -1.43
N GLY A 171 -0.76 8.58 -1.08
CA GLY A 171 -1.42 8.37 0.21
C GLY A 171 -0.55 8.77 1.42
N GLY A 172 -1.20 9.29 2.47
CA GLY A 172 -0.52 9.77 3.68
C GLY A 172 0.09 11.17 3.57
N GLY A 173 -0.21 11.92 2.51
CA GLY A 173 0.28 13.29 2.34
C GLY A 173 1.67 13.39 1.70
N PHE A 174 2.27 12.27 1.30
CA PHE A 174 3.57 12.26 0.63
C PHE A 174 3.49 12.83 -0.79
N ARG A 175 4.34 13.78 -1.09
CA ARG A 175 4.47 14.41 -2.41
C ARG A 175 5.72 13.95 -3.10
N ILE A 176 5.60 13.60 -4.38
CA ILE A 176 6.76 13.19 -5.19
C ILE A 176 7.90 14.23 -5.14
N PRO A 177 7.66 15.54 -5.29
CA PRO A 177 8.71 16.56 -5.17
C PRO A 177 9.50 16.47 -3.85
N GLU A 178 8.81 16.33 -2.73
CA GLU A 178 9.45 16.27 -1.41
C GLU A 178 10.38 15.04 -1.26
N ILE A 179 9.99 13.91 -1.85
CA ILE A 179 10.82 12.69 -1.88
C ILE A 179 12.08 12.92 -2.72
N LEU A 180 11.93 13.59 -3.87
CA LEU A 180 13.05 13.88 -4.80
C LEU A 180 14.05 14.85 -4.16
N GLU A 181 13.58 15.94 -3.60
CA GLU A 181 14.40 17.00 -3.01
C GLU A 181 15.12 16.56 -1.72
N ALA A 182 14.51 15.68 -0.92
CA ALA A 182 15.11 15.15 0.32
C ALA A 182 16.46 14.44 0.10
N ARG A 183 16.80 14.11 -1.16
CA ARG A 183 18.06 13.44 -1.54
C ARG A 183 19.00 14.35 -2.36
N GLY A 184 18.73 15.66 -2.37
CA GLY A 184 19.54 16.61 -3.14
C GLY A 184 19.33 16.54 -4.64
N ALA A 185 18.32 15.80 -5.12
CA ALA A 185 17.88 15.87 -6.48
C ALA A 185 17.26 17.24 -6.72
N ARG A 186 17.60 17.85 -7.86
CA ARG A 186 16.99 19.10 -8.31
C ARG A 186 15.87 18.80 -9.26
N LEU A 187 14.66 19.14 -8.85
CA LEU A 187 13.50 18.96 -9.71
C LEU A 187 13.56 19.93 -10.90
N ARG A 188 13.47 19.39 -12.10
CA ARG A 188 13.36 20.16 -13.35
C ARG A 188 12.00 19.91 -13.98
N GLU A 189 11.04 20.73 -13.61
CA GLU A 189 9.67 20.64 -14.11
C GLU A 189 9.58 21.10 -15.56
N VAL A 190 8.82 20.37 -16.39
CA VAL A 190 8.58 20.70 -17.80
C VAL A 190 7.09 20.70 -18.13
N GLY A 191 6.72 21.46 -19.16
CA GLY A 191 5.34 21.59 -19.58
C GLY A 191 4.47 22.41 -18.62
N THR A 192 3.18 22.14 -18.68
CA THR A 192 2.13 22.71 -17.80
C THR A 192 1.36 21.58 -17.11
N THR A 193 0.37 21.90 -16.30
CA THR A 193 -0.46 20.91 -15.59
C THR A 193 -1.12 19.92 -16.55
N ASN A 194 -1.68 20.43 -17.66
CA ASN A 194 -2.47 19.64 -18.59
C ASN A 194 -1.78 19.36 -19.92
N GLN A 195 -0.67 20.04 -20.24
CA GLN A 195 0.02 19.86 -21.51
C GLN A 195 1.52 19.80 -21.33
N THR A 196 2.11 18.74 -21.85
CA THR A 196 3.58 18.55 -21.93
C THR A 196 3.91 17.88 -23.24
N SER A 197 4.95 18.34 -23.91
CA SER A 197 5.44 17.80 -25.18
C SER A 197 6.83 17.23 -25.04
N VAL A 198 7.25 16.37 -25.97
CA VAL A 198 8.65 15.87 -26.07
C VAL A 198 9.65 17.03 -26.17
N SER A 199 9.27 18.14 -26.84
CA SER A 199 10.13 19.31 -26.99
C SER A 199 10.40 20.01 -25.66
N ASP A 200 9.47 19.95 -24.69
CA ASP A 200 9.66 20.52 -23.35
C ASP A 200 10.77 19.78 -22.60
N TYR A 201 10.79 18.45 -22.68
CA TYR A 201 11.89 17.64 -22.14
C TYR A 201 13.20 17.92 -22.88
N SER A 202 13.18 17.88 -24.23
CA SER A 202 14.39 18.00 -25.07
C SER A 202 15.14 19.32 -24.85
N ARG A 203 14.44 20.43 -24.59
CA ARG A 203 15.00 21.77 -24.37
C ARG A 203 15.79 21.90 -23.07
N VAL A 204 15.44 21.13 -22.04
CA VAL A 204 16.04 21.26 -20.70
C VAL A 204 17.10 20.21 -20.39
N ILE A 205 17.18 19.13 -21.18
CA ILE A 205 18.21 18.09 -21.01
C ILE A 205 19.60 18.71 -21.23
N ASN A 206 20.47 18.60 -20.24
CA ASN A 206 21.82 19.11 -20.23
C ASN A 206 22.77 18.18 -19.45
N ARG A 207 24.03 18.58 -19.26
CA ARG A 207 25.04 17.79 -18.55
C ARG A 207 24.71 17.50 -17.07
N ASN A 208 23.83 18.30 -16.46
CA ASN A 208 23.43 18.14 -15.08
C ASN A 208 22.22 17.19 -14.95
N THR A 209 21.65 16.72 -16.06
CA THR A 209 20.50 15.82 -16.05
C THR A 209 20.92 14.43 -15.59
N ALA A 210 20.38 13.98 -14.46
CA ALA A 210 20.59 12.65 -13.90
C ALA A 210 19.69 11.61 -14.56
N LEU A 211 18.40 11.93 -14.71
CA LEU A 211 17.40 11.05 -15.32
C LEU A 211 16.15 11.81 -15.77
N ILE A 212 15.37 11.19 -16.64
CA ILE A 212 13.98 11.54 -16.92
C ILE A 212 13.10 10.63 -16.06
N LEU A 213 12.16 11.22 -15.31
CA LEU A 213 11.17 10.50 -14.53
C LEU A 213 9.79 10.74 -15.13
N LYS A 214 9.07 9.66 -15.44
CA LYS A 214 7.65 9.65 -15.76
C LYS A 214 6.93 8.99 -14.62
N VAL A 215 5.83 9.63 -14.12
CA VAL A 215 5.00 9.08 -13.06
C VAL A 215 3.61 8.84 -13.61
N HIS A 216 3.19 7.58 -13.61
CA HIS A 216 1.85 7.22 -14.03
C HIS A 216 0.79 7.80 -13.09
N ARG A 217 -0.26 8.43 -13.65
CA ARG A 217 -1.35 9.05 -12.90
C ARG A 217 -2.31 8.00 -12.34
N SER A 218 -1.79 7.11 -11.51
CA SER A 218 -2.54 5.97 -11.00
C SER A 218 -3.66 6.35 -10.01
N ASN A 219 -3.57 7.51 -9.34
CA ASN A 219 -4.48 7.90 -8.26
C ASN A 219 -5.42 9.07 -8.59
N PHE A 220 -5.28 9.67 -9.76
CA PHE A 220 -6.16 10.71 -10.28
C PHE A 220 -6.21 10.66 -11.81
N PHE A 221 -7.14 11.38 -12.39
CA PHE A 221 -7.22 11.56 -13.84
C PHE A 221 -7.40 13.02 -14.20
N MET A 222 -6.99 13.39 -15.40
CA MET A 222 -7.29 14.66 -16.03
C MET A 222 -8.12 14.43 -17.29
N ASP A 223 -9.05 15.31 -17.55
CA ASP A 223 -9.94 15.26 -18.70
C ASP A 223 -9.97 16.60 -19.44
N GLY A 224 -10.49 16.63 -20.68
CA GLY A 224 -10.55 17.82 -21.50
C GLY A 224 -9.30 18.04 -22.34
N PHE A 225 -8.76 19.24 -22.37
CA PHE A 225 -7.60 19.62 -23.18
C PHE A 225 -6.30 19.18 -22.51
N VAL A 226 -6.01 17.87 -22.57
CA VAL A 226 -4.87 17.22 -21.93
C VAL A 226 -4.01 16.54 -22.99
N ASP A 227 -2.68 16.76 -22.95
CA ASP A 227 -1.70 16.06 -23.77
C ASP A 227 -0.43 15.76 -22.97
N SER A 228 0.19 14.62 -23.25
CA SER A 228 1.44 14.20 -22.64
C SER A 228 2.20 13.25 -23.55
N PRO A 229 3.57 13.28 -23.55
CA PRO A 229 4.36 12.40 -24.39
C PRO A 229 4.09 10.93 -24.07
N SER A 230 4.06 10.10 -25.11
CA SER A 230 4.02 8.65 -24.92
C SER A 230 5.30 8.15 -24.24
N THR A 231 5.22 6.98 -23.63
CA THR A 231 6.40 6.30 -23.05
C THR A 231 7.44 6.01 -24.11
N GLU A 232 7.01 5.62 -25.32
CA GLU A 232 7.88 5.36 -26.49
C GLU A 232 8.65 6.60 -26.92
N ASP A 233 8.00 7.76 -27.00
CA ASP A 233 8.62 9.02 -27.41
C ASP A 233 9.67 9.47 -26.40
N LEU A 234 9.38 9.36 -25.10
CA LEU A 234 10.35 9.68 -24.06
C LEU A 234 11.51 8.69 -24.02
N ALA A 235 11.26 7.40 -24.24
CA ALA A 235 12.31 6.39 -24.35
C ALA A 235 13.24 6.66 -25.54
N ALA A 236 12.69 7.06 -26.70
CA ALA A 236 13.47 7.44 -27.87
C ALA A 236 14.32 8.70 -27.60
N LEU A 237 13.75 9.72 -26.95
CA LEU A 237 14.47 10.93 -26.55
C LEU A 237 15.61 10.61 -25.56
N ALA A 238 15.31 9.86 -24.51
CA ALA A 238 16.25 9.46 -23.46
C ALA A 238 17.47 8.71 -24.06
N ARG A 239 17.19 7.73 -24.93
CA ARG A 239 18.22 6.99 -25.67
C ARG A 239 19.10 7.92 -26.55
N LYS A 240 18.48 8.83 -27.31
CA LYS A 240 19.20 9.82 -28.16
C LYS A 240 20.09 10.73 -27.31
N LYS A 241 19.62 11.11 -26.13
CA LYS A 241 20.35 12.02 -25.23
C LYS A 241 21.26 11.27 -24.23
N ARG A 242 21.25 9.96 -24.21
CA ARG A 242 22.01 9.09 -23.29
C ARG A 242 21.73 9.39 -21.81
N VAL A 243 20.47 9.67 -21.48
CA VAL A 243 19.98 9.94 -20.13
C VAL A 243 19.12 8.76 -19.71
N PRO A 244 19.24 8.20 -18.50
CA PRO A 244 18.35 7.15 -18.00
C PRO A 244 16.89 7.59 -17.98
N PHE A 245 15.99 6.70 -18.38
CA PHE A 245 14.55 6.93 -18.33
C PHE A 245 13.91 5.96 -17.34
N VAL A 246 13.22 6.50 -16.35
CA VAL A 246 12.54 5.79 -15.27
C VAL A 246 11.04 6.04 -15.34
N GLU A 247 10.23 4.99 -15.23
CA GLU A 247 8.78 5.12 -15.10
C GLU A 247 8.28 4.50 -13.81
N ASP A 248 7.61 5.31 -12.97
CA ASP A 248 6.90 4.86 -11.78
C ASP A 248 5.44 4.57 -12.14
N LEU A 249 5.06 3.30 -12.13
CA LEU A 249 3.70 2.86 -12.41
C LEU A 249 2.82 2.90 -11.14
N GLY A 250 3.39 2.65 -10.00
CA GLY A 250 2.69 2.63 -8.72
C GLY A 250 1.72 1.46 -8.53
N SER A 251 0.92 1.09 -9.51
CA SER A 251 -0.20 0.13 -9.41
C SER A 251 0.23 -1.34 -9.37
N GLY A 252 1.22 -1.72 -10.17
CA GLY A 252 1.74 -3.09 -10.23
C GLY A 252 0.81 -4.10 -10.90
N ALA A 253 0.01 -3.68 -11.87
CA ALA A 253 -0.77 -4.59 -12.69
C ALA A 253 0.15 -5.52 -13.50
N ILE A 254 -0.07 -6.82 -13.43
CA ILE A 254 0.64 -7.83 -14.24
C ILE A 254 -0.24 -8.32 -15.38
N GLU A 255 -1.53 -8.48 -15.11
CA GLU A 255 -2.51 -8.87 -16.10
C GLU A 255 -3.20 -7.66 -16.73
N ARG A 256 -3.76 -7.85 -17.91
CA ARG A 256 -4.52 -6.84 -18.64
C ARG A 256 -5.83 -6.55 -17.92
N THR A 257 -5.95 -5.39 -17.33
CA THR A 257 -7.10 -5.00 -16.49
C THR A 257 -8.37 -4.80 -17.29
N GLU A 258 -8.26 -4.38 -18.56
CA GLU A 258 -9.38 -4.17 -19.48
C GLU A 258 -10.10 -5.46 -19.89
N THR A 259 -9.61 -6.62 -19.47
CA THR A 259 -10.33 -7.90 -19.59
C THR A 259 -11.51 -7.99 -18.61
N VAL A 260 -11.55 -7.12 -17.61
CA VAL A 260 -12.65 -7.01 -16.66
C VAL A 260 -13.60 -5.91 -17.12
N GLU A 261 -14.89 -6.21 -17.22
CA GLU A 261 -15.91 -5.26 -17.65
C GLU A 261 -15.92 -3.99 -16.77
N GLY A 262 -15.91 -2.82 -17.42
CA GLY A 262 -15.92 -1.53 -16.74
C GLY A 262 -14.58 -1.08 -16.16
N VAL A 263 -13.50 -1.82 -16.43
CA VAL A 263 -12.15 -1.47 -16.01
C VAL A 263 -11.31 -0.98 -17.19
N GLU A 264 -10.68 0.18 -17.02
CA GLU A 264 -9.77 0.72 -18.02
C GLU A 264 -8.45 -0.07 -18.05
N HIS A 265 -7.68 0.14 -19.12
CA HIS A 265 -6.32 -0.40 -19.23
C HIS A 265 -5.39 0.25 -18.21
N GLU A 266 -4.72 -0.57 -17.41
CA GLU A 266 -3.63 -0.16 -16.53
C GLU A 266 -2.31 -0.68 -17.11
N PRO A 267 -1.32 0.20 -17.38
CA PRO A 267 -0.05 -0.24 -17.95
C PRO A 267 0.65 -1.29 -17.09
N THR A 268 1.07 -2.38 -17.71
CA THR A 268 1.85 -3.41 -17.03
C THR A 268 3.36 -3.10 -17.11
N PRO A 269 4.18 -3.53 -16.13
CA PRO A 269 5.65 -3.39 -16.22
C PRO A 269 6.22 -3.99 -17.50
N ALA A 270 5.71 -5.12 -17.96
CA ALA A 270 6.16 -5.77 -19.20
C ALA A 270 5.92 -4.91 -20.45
N GLU A 271 4.74 -4.27 -20.53
CA GLU A 271 4.44 -3.33 -21.64
C GLU A 271 5.40 -2.14 -21.61
N VAL A 272 5.64 -1.56 -20.46
CA VAL A 272 6.47 -0.37 -20.28
C VAL A 272 7.95 -0.68 -20.57
N VAL A 273 8.46 -1.83 -20.12
CA VAL A 273 9.81 -2.32 -20.47
C VAL A 273 9.93 -2.51 -21.98
N LYS A 274 8.93 -3.13 -22.63
CA LYS A 274 8.91 -3.33 -24.08
C LYS A 274 8.92 -1.99 -24.86
N ARG A 275 8.34 -0.93 -24.32
CA ARG A 275 8.35 0.43 -24.87
C ARG A 275 9.71 1.12 -24.74
N GLY A 276 10.67 0.51 -24.07
CA GLY A 276 12.06 0.94 -24.02
C GLY A 276 12.45 1.80 -22.82
N VAL A 277 11.69 1.73 -21.73
CA VAL A 277 12.05 2.34 -20.44
C VAL A 277 13.26 1.60 -19.85
N ASP A 278 14.18 2.33 -19.24
CA ASP A 278 15.40 1.75 -18.67
C ASP A 278 15.16 1.11 -17.30
N LEU A 279 14.29 1.70 -16.49
CA LEU A 279 13.85 1.20 -15.18
C LEU A 279 12.37 1.47 -14.97
N VAL A 280 11.66 0.48 -14.46
CA VAL A 280 10.26 0.58 -14.03
C VAL A 280 10.18 0.24 -12.56
N CYS A 281 9.40 1.00 -11.78
CA CYS A 281 9.11 0.65 -10.39
C CYS A 281 7.61 0.63 -10.09
N PHE A 282 7.20 -0.21 -9.14
CA PHE A 282 5.79 -0.37 -8.76
C PHE A 282 5.63 -1.01 -7.38
N SER A 283 4.42 -0.92 -6.82
CA SER A 283 4.07 -1.46 -5.52
C SER A 283 3.67 -2.93 -5.59
N GLY A 284 4.13 -3.74 -4.64
CA GLY A 284 3.75 -5.15 -4.52
C GLY A 284 2.36 -5.40 -3.92
N ASP A 285 1.84 -4.47 -3.14
CA ASP A 285 0.63 -4.63 -2.32
C ASP A 285 -0.65 -4.00 -2.90
N LYS A 286 -0.64 -3.73 -4.21
CA LYS A 286 -1.80 -3.23 -4.94
C LYS A 286 -2.31 -4.28 -5.94
N LEU A 287 -2.31 -3.99 -7.24
CA LEU A 287 -2.78 -4.92 -8.28
C LEU A 287 -1.86 -6.13 -8.47
N PHE A 288 -0.59 -6.04 -8.08
CA PHE A 288 0.29 -7.21 -8.01
C PHE A 288 -0.23 -8.26 -7.01
N GLY A 289 -0.96 -7.84 -5.96
CA GLY A 289 -1.60 -8.73 -4.99
C GLY A 289 -0.65 -9.46 -4.05
N GLY A 290 0.58 -9.00 -3.94
CA GLY A 290 1.59 -9.49 -2.99
C GLY A 290 1.66 -8.65 -1.71
N PRO A 291 2.67 -8.86 -0.86
CA PRO A 291 2.93 -8.04 0.31
C PRO A 291 3.45 -6.65 -0.08
N GLN A 292 3.48 -5.72 0.90
CA GLN A 292 4.08 -4.41 0.68
C GLN A 292 5.55 -4.56 0.29
N ALA A 293 5.87 -4.08 -0.90
CA ALA A 293 7.22 -4.00 -1.46
C ALA A 293 7.29 -2.93 -2.55
N GLY A 294 8.50 -2.46 -2.84
CA GLY A 294 8.82 -1.73 -4.05
C GLY A 294 9.60 -2.66 -4.98
N ILE A 295 9.04 -2.94 -6.14
CA ILE A 295 9.66 -3.80 -7.15
C ILE A 295 10.27 -2.90 -8.20
N ILE A 296 11.54 -3.11 -8.54
CA ILE A 296 12.29 -2.36 -9.56
C ILE A 296 12.75 -3.36 -10.61
N VAL A 297 12.37 -3.14 -11.86
CA VAL A 297 12.76 -4.00 -13.00
C VAL A 297 13.36 -3.16 -14.13
N GLY A 298 14.21 -3.74 -14.93
CA GLY A 298 14.78 -3.06 -16.10
C GLY A 298 16.18 -3.53 -16.47
N ARG A 299 17.02 -2.61 -16.98
CA ARG A 299 18.37 -2.94 -17.45
C ARG A 299 19.27 -3.42 -16.34
N LYS A 300 19.90 -4.58 -16.53
CA LYS A 300 20.80 -5.20 -15.54
C LYS A 300 21.85 -4.24 -14.98
N LYS A 301 22.53 -3.47 -15.85
CA LYS A 301 23.57 -2.50 -15.42
C LYS A 301 23.04 -1.48 -14.40
N LEU A 302 21.79 -1.02 -14.56
CA LEU A 302 21.17 -0.04 -13.67
C LEU A 302 20.70 -0.71 -12.37
N ILE A 303 20.11 -1.89 -12.44
CA ILE A 303 19.76 -2.69 -11.27
C ILE A 303 20.99 -3.03 -10.43
N ASP A 304 22.10 -3.44 -11.06
CA ASP A 304 23.36 -3.71 -10.36
C ASP A 304 23.93 -2.44 -9.68
N ALA A 305 23.74 -1.25 -10.26
CA ALA A 305 24.14 0.02 -9.65
C ALA A 305 23.31 0.32 -8.39
N ILE A 306 21.99 0.13 -8.48
CA ILE A 306 21.05 0.27 -7.35
C ILE A 306 21.42 -0.67 -6.20
N LYS A 307 21.69 -1.95 -6.49
CA LYS A 307 22.06 -2.94 -5.47
C LYS A 307 23.40 -2.66 -4.78
N ARG A 308 24.30 -1.88 -5.42
CA ARG A 308 25.57 -1.45 -4.82
C ARG A 308 25.44 -0.21 -3.94
N ALA A 309 24.34 0.54 -4.04
CA ALA A 309 24.12 1.72 -3.20
C ALA A 309 24.07 1.33 -1.70
N PRO A 310 24.78 2.05 -0.81
CA PRO A 310 24.77 1.71 0.62
C PRO A 310 23.37 1.69 1.23
N LEU A 311 22.49 2.56 0.76
CA LEU A 311 21.12 2.68 1.22
C LEU A 311 20.26 1.44 0.85
N PHE A 312 20.63 0.67 -0.18
CA PHE A 312 19.97 -0.59 -0.52
C PHE A 312 19.87 -1.53 0.68
N ARG A 313 20.96 -1.61 1.49
CA ARG A 313 20.96 -2.44 2.70
C ARG A 313 19.91 -2.03 3.72
N ALA A 314 19.66 -0.73 3.87
CA ALA A 314 18.66 -0.21 4.81
C ALA A 314 17.21 -0.45 4.32
N MET A 315 17.02 -0.60 3.00
CA MET A 315 15.70 -0.78 2.37
C MET A 315 15.37 -2.23 2.02
N ARG A 316 16.19 -3.19 2.40
CA ARG A 316 15.98 -4.62 2.07
C ARG A 316 14.71 -5.16 2.73
N CYS A 317 13.99 -5.99 1.98
CA CYS A 317 12.93 -6.82 2.53
C CYS A 317 13.49 -7.93 3.44
N ASP A 318 12.71 -8.36 4.41
CA ASP A 318 12.99 -9.53 5.24
C ASP A 318 12.59 -10.85 4.54
N LYS A 319 12.82 -11.97 5.22
CA LYS A 319 12.53 -13.31 4.66
C LYS A 319 11.03 -13.53 4.41
N LEU A 320 10.15 -12.92 5.21
CA LEU A 320 8.71 -13.10 5.08
C LEU A 320 8.18 -12.40 3.83
N ILE A 321 8.57 -11.15 3.65
CA ILE A 321 8.19 -10.38 2.44
C ILE A 321 8.72 -11.06 1.19
N LEU A 322 9.99 -11.51 1.18
CA LEU A 322 10.57 -12.18 0.02
C LEU A 322 9.83 -13.48 -0.31
N SER A 323 9.54 -14.34 0.67
CA SER A 323 8.84 -15.61 0.42
C SER A 323 7.40 -15.41 -0.09
N ALA A 324 6.68 -14.42 0.44
CA ALA A 324 5.34 -14.09 -0.06
C ALA A 324 5.37 -13.54 -1.48
N LEU A 325 6.38 -12.72 -1.83
CA LEU A 325 6.57 -12.23 -3.20
C LEU A 325 6.96 -13.37 -4.16
N GLU A 326 7.84 -14.28 -3.75
CA GLU A 326 8.20 -15.48 -4.54
C GLU A 326 6.95 -16.29 -4.88
N SER A 327 6.14 -16.61 -3.88
CA SER A 327 4.88 -17.34 -4.08
C SER A 327 3.90 -16.61 -5.01
N THR A 328 3.82 -15.28 -4.90
CA THR A 328 2.96 -14.47 -5.78
C THR A 328 3.49 -14.46 -7.22
N ALA A 329 4.80 -14.26 -7.41
CA ALA A 329 5.43 -14.27 -8.74
C ALA A 329 5.30 -15.64 -9.41
N ASP A 330 5.50 -16.73 -8.65
CA ASP A 330 5.33 -18.11 -9.13
C ASP A 330 3.90 -18.38 -9.61
N ALA A 331 2.89 -17.90 -8.88
CA ALA A 331 1.50 -18.05 -9.27
C ALA A 331 1.23 -17.41 -10.63
N TYR A 332 1.73 -16.19 -10.86
CA TYR A 332 1.64 -15.55 -12.18
C TYR A 332 2.38 -16.33 -13.26
N LEU A 333 3.60 -16.80 -13.00
CA LEU A 333 4.40 -17.53 -13.98
C LEU A 333 3.82 -18.91 -14.35
N ARG A 334 3.12 -19.56 -13.41
CA ARG A 334 2.39 -20.79 -13.69
C ARG A 334 1.08 -20.58 -14.47
N GLY A 335 0.55 -19.35 -14.49
CA GLY A 335 -0.72 -19.02 -15.13
C GLY A 335 -1.96 -19.50 -14.34
N ASP A 336 -1.80 -19.88 -13.08
CA ASP A 336 -2.87 -20.32 -12.18
C ASP A 336 -3.08 -19.38 -10.99
N ALA A 337 -2.71 -18.12 -11.18
CA ALA A 337 -2.71 -17.12 -10.13
C ALA A 337 -4.10 -16.93 -9.49
N ARG A 338 -4.23 -17.37 -8.25
CA ARG A 338 -5.35 -17.04 -7.36
C ARG A 338 -4.96 -15.83 -6.52
N ILE A 339 -5.07 -14.66 -7.13
CA ILE A 339 -4.72 -13.39 -6.53
C ILE A 339 -6.02 -12.73 -6.03
N PRO A 340 -6.23 -12.59 -4.71
CA PRO A 340 -7.51 -12.17 -4.16
C PRO A 340 -8.04 -10.85 -4.71
N VAL A 341 -7.18 -9.87 -4.97
CA VAL A 341 -7.62 -8.58 -5.54
C VAL A 341 -8.13 -8.75 -6.98
N LEU A 342 -7.50 -9.61 -7.79
CA LEU A 342 -7.96 -9.88 -9.16
C LEU A 342 -9.23 -10.73 -9.16
N ASP A 343 -9.32 -11.71 -8.26
CA ASP A 343 -10.53 -12.52 -8.09
C ASP A 343 -11.72 -11.64 -7.69
N LEU A 344 -11.51 -10.69 -6.74
CA LEU A 344 -12.54 -9.71 -6.33
C LEU A 344 -12.98 -8.80 -7.47
N MET A 345 -12.09 -8.42 -8.38
CA MET A 345 -12.45 -7.63 -9.58
C MET A 345 -13.33 -8.40 -10.56
N ARG A 346 -13.25 -9.74 -10.54
CA ARG A 346 -13.96 -10.64 -11.47
C ARG A 346 -15.27 -11.22 -10.93
N VAL A 347 -15.58 -10.93 -9.64
CA VAL A 347 -16.84 -11.44 -9.04
C VAL A 347 -18.05 -10.86 -9.76
N GLY A 348 -18.89 -11.72 -10.31
CA GLY A 348 -20.11 -11.33 -11.00
C GLY A 348 -21.20 -10.79 -10.07
N ASN A 349 -22.08 -9.94 -10.61
CA ASN A 349 -23.18 -9.34 -9.85
C ASN A 349 -24.12 -10.38 -9.22
N ASP A 350 -24.37 -11.50 -9.89
CA ASP A 350 -25.28 -12.56 -9.39
C ASP A 350 -24.71 -13.21 -8.12
N GLU A 351 -23.38 -13.43 -8.07
CA GLU A 351 -22.72 -13.94 -6.88
C GLU A 351 -22.77 -12.91 -5.74
N LEU A 352 -22.53 -11.63 -6.04
CA LEU A 352 -22.60 -10.55 -5.05
C LEU A 352 -24.04 -10.43 -4.50
N ARG A 353 -25.06 -10.51 -5.36
CA ARG A 353 -26.47 -10.49 -4.96
C ARG A 353 -26.81 -11.69 -4.09
N SER A 354 -26.44 -12.89 -4.50
CA SER A 354 -26.63 -14.10 -3.68
C SER A 354 -25.96 -13.99 -2.30
N ARG A 355 -24.77 -13.40 -2.25
CA ARG A 355 -24.06 -13.14 -0.99
C ARG A 355 -24.80 -12.12 -0.12
N ALA A 356 -25.30 -11.03 -0.71
CA ALA A 356 -26.09 -10.02 -0.01
C ALA A 356 -27.40 -10.58 0.54
N ASP A 357 -28.12 -11.38 -0.24
CA ASP A 357 -29.37 -12.02 0.16
C ASP A 357 -29.18 -12.98 1.34
N ARG A 358 -28.07 -13.75 1.36
CA ARG A 358 -27.71 -14.60 2.51
C ARG A 358 -27.45 -13.78 3.77
N ILE A 359 -26.75 -12.63 3.64
CA ILE A 359 -26.49 -11.74 4.79
C ILE A 359 -27.81 -11.16 5.31
N VAL A 360 -28.70 -10.70 4.43
CA VAL A 360 -30.00 -10.16 4.83
C VAL A 360 -30.84 -11.24 5.51
N ALA A 361 -30.92 -12.45 4.96
CA ALA A 361 -31.63 -13.56 5.56
C ALA A 361 -31.09 -13.95 6.97
N ALA A 362 -29.76 -13.90 7.14
CA ALA A 362 -29.15 -14.20 8.44
C ALA A 362 -29.41 -13.13 9.50
N LEU A 363 -29.81 -11.94 9.11
CA LEU A 363 -30.15 -10.82 9.99
C LEU A 363 -31.67 -10.63 10.17
N ASP A 364 -32.48 -11.49 9.57
CA ASP A 364 -33.93 -11.45 9.72
C ASP A 364 -34.34 -11.60 11.18
N GLY A 365 -35.42 -10.92 11.59
CA GLY A 365 -35.86 -10.86 12.99
C GLY A 365 -35.05 -9.89 13.89
N ARG A 366 -34.01 -9.24 13.39
CA ARG A 366 -33.33 -8.14 14.10
C ARG A 366 -34.11 -6.83 13.90
N GLN A 367 -33.89 -5.85 14.78
CA GLN A 367 -34.53 -4.53 14.66
C GLN A 367 -33.90 -3.67 13.54
N LEU A 368 -33.44 -4.29 12.48
CA LEU A 368 -32.83 -3.63 11.32
C LEU A 368 -33.78 -3.70 10.13
N ARG A 369 -33.84 -2.63 9.34
CA ARG A 369 -34.43 -2.64 8.01
C ARG A 369 -33.31 -2.75 7.00
N LEU A 370 -33.31 -3.80 6.22
CA LEU A 370 -32.28 -4.14 5.26
C LEU A 370 -32.87 -4.12 3.85
N ARG A 371 -32.18 -3.52 2.91
CA ARG A 371 -32.53 -3.52 1.49
C ARG A 371 -31.32 -3.81 0.64
N VAL A 372 -31.41 -4.81 -0.22
CA VAL A 372 -30.41 -5.08 -1.23
C VAL A 372 -30.64 -4.14 -2.41
N GLY A 373 -29.60 -3.44 -2.83
CA GLY A 373 -29.61 -2.48 -3.92
C GLY A 373 -28.45 -2.67 -4.89
N GLU A 374 -28.49 -1.99 -6.01
CA GLU A 374 -27.36 -1.88 -6.93
C GLU A 374 -26.36 -0.85 -6.43
N GLY A 375 -25.08 -1.08 -6.69
CA GLY A 375 -24.01 -0.20 -6.33
C GLY A 375 -22.83 -0.26 -7.28
N ARG A 376 -21.79 0.49 -6.96
CA ARG A 376 -20.53 0.47 -7.71
C ARG A 376 -19.36 0.36 -6.73
N ALA A 377 -18.46 -0.57 -7.01
CA ALA A 377 -17.21 -0.71 -6.29
C ALA A 377 -16.09 0.02 -7.04
N ARG A 378 -15.07 0.46 -6.31
CA ARG A 378 -13.85 1.07 -6.86
C ARG A 378 -12.65 0.18 -6.59
N ILE A 379 -11.65 0.24 -7.48
CA ILE A 379 -10.41 -0.51 -7.25
C ILE A 379 -9.70 0.12 -6.04
N GLY A 380 -9.46 1.41 -6.03
CA GLY A 380 -8.85 2.12 -4.90
C GLY A 380 -7.34 1.97 -4.79
N GLY A 381 -6.79 2.32 -3.64
CA GLY A 381 -5.35 2.23 -3.38
C GLY A 381 -4.47 3.13 -4.25
N GLY A 382 -5.06 4.11 -4.94
CA GLY A 382 -4.36 4.91 -5.94
C GLY A 382 -4.12 4.10 -7.22
N THR A 383 -5.12 3.34 -7.68
CA THR A 383 -5.11 2.58 -8.94
C THR A 383 -6.43 2.76 -9.66
N LEU A 384 -6.40 2.88 -10.99
CA LEU A 384 -7.58 2.90 -11.86
C LEU A 384 -8.67 3.89 -11.40
N PRO A 385 -8.38 5.19 -11.32
CA PRO A 385 -9.24 6.17 -10.66
C PRO A 385 -10.60 6.40 -11.34
N ARG A 386 -10.72 6.10 -12.63
CA ARG A 386 -11.98 6.17 -13.41
C ARG A 386 -12.80 4.89 -13.34
N SER A 387 -12.15 3.76 -13.10
CA SER A 387 -12.79 2.44 -13.16
C SER A 387 -13.73 2.24 -11.98
N ALA A 388 -14.91 1.73 -12.28
CA ALA A 388 -15.93 1.40 -11.29
C ALA A 388 -16.67 0.13 -11.70
N LEU A 389 -16.53 -0.91 -10.91
CA LEU A 389 -17.15 -2.21 -11.12
C LEU A 389 -18.62 -2.18 -10.72
N PRO A 390 -19.52 -2.88 -11.46
CA PRO A 390 -20.83 -3.19 -10.94
C PRO A 390 -20.73 -3.87 -9.57
N SER A 391 -21.61 -3.54 -8.65
CA SER A 391 -21.60 -4.09 -7.30
C SER A 391 -23.00 -4.11 -6.69
N VAL A 392 -23.13 -4.76 -5.53
CA VAL A 392 -24.37 -4.85 -4.76
C VAL A 392 -24.17 -4.21 -3.41
N THR A 393 -25.15 -3.43 -2.97
CA THR A 393 -25.15 -2.76 -1.66
C THR A 393 -26.20 -3.38 -0.74
N ILE A 394 -25.94 -3.35 0.56
CA ILE A 394 -26.94 -3.62 1.60
C ILE A 394 -27.16 -2.30 2.32
N GLU A 395 -28.30 -1.66 2.09
CA GLU A 395 -28.72 -0.49 2.84
C GLU A 395 -29.25 -0.93 4.21
N VAL A 396 -28.69 -0.34 5.27
CA VAL A 396 -29.03 -0.68 6.65
C VAL A 396 -29.66 0.53 7.33
N SER A 397 -30.81 0.35 7.93
CA SER A 397 -31.46 1.37 8.74
C SER A 397 -32.08 0.79 10.01
N HIS A 398 -32.28 1.62 11.02
CA HIS A 398 -32.89 1.23 12.30
C HIS A 398 -34.00 2.22 12.69
N PRO A 399 -35.15 1.77 13.22
CA PRO A 399 -36.29 2.64 13.50
C PRO A 399 -36.04 3.71 14.57
N ARG A 400 -35.06 3.50 15.46
CA ARG A 400 -34.76 4.39 16.59
C ARG A 400 -33.33 4.95 16.60
N ILE A 401 -32.44 4.48 15.75
CA ILE A 401 -31.02 4.86 15.71
C ILE A 401 -30.77 5.55 14.38
N GLY A 402 -30.27 6.79 14.42
CA GLY A 402 -29.91 7.52 13.20
C GLY A 402 -28.70 6.92 12.51
N ALA A 403 -28.54 7.18 11.22
CA ALA A 403 -27.51 6.57 10.36
C ALA A 403 -26.08 6.76 10.93
N GLN A 404 -25.75 7.94 11.45
CA GLN A 404 -24.41 8.22 12.02
C GLN A 404 -24.12 7.36 13.26
N ALA A 405 -25.09 7.21 14.15
CA ALA A 405 -24.96 6.40 15.36
C ALA A 405 -24.91 4.90 14.99
N LEU A 406 -25.69 4.47 14.00
CA LEU A 406 -25.67 3.10 13.49
C LEU A 406 -24.31 2.77 12.86
N ALA A 407 -23.75 3.67 12.06
CA ALA A 407 -22.41 3.50 11.46
C ALA A 407 -21.28 3.42 12.51
N THR A 408 -21.49 3.96 13.71
CA THR A 408 -20.51 3.84 14.80
C THR A 408 -20.58 2.48 15.50
N LEU A 409 -21.71 1.77 15.36
CA LEU A 409 -21.94 0.45 15.95
C LEU A 409 -21.54 -0.69 15.01
N LEU A 410 -21.45 -0.43 13.71
CA LEU A 410 -21.01 -1.37 12.67
C LEU A 410 -19.49 -1.29 12.47
#